data_e5cd492f911f26aba4057331143a3054
#
_entry.id   e5cd492f911f26aba4057331143a3054
#
_cell.length_a   1.000
_cell.length_b   1.000
_cell.length_c   1.000
_cell.angle_alpha   90.00
_cell.angle_beta   90.00
_cell.angle_gamma   90.00
#
_symmetry.space_group_name_H-M   'P 1'
#
loop_
_entity.id
_entity.type
_entity.pdbx_description
1 polymer ?
#
loop_
_entity_poly.entity_id
_entity_poly.type
_entity_poly.pdbx_seq_one_letter_code
_entity_poly.pdbx_strand_id
1 'polypeptide(L)'
;MAARTYPELLDLSLSEVARLIKRRELSPVEVTEATLARIASVNPKLSAFITVFEEQALQVARAAEMLVMAGHDLGPLHGVPIALKDNIATKGQRTTAGSKILADWLPEHDATVTSRLRRAGAVFVGKLNMHEFAWGGTSDNPHYGAVRNPWNTDRFPAGSSGGAGAAVAARACFGAIGTDTGGSIRLPSAINGIVGLRPTYGRVSNHGIVPLAWSMDTAGPMARTVEDCALMLGSFAGADPADPACANVATHDYLARLGDGVKGLRIGIVPGYFFHHLQPPVYVAVEAALKTLEAAGAEVVEVPIANIHGNISAQLTIESAEPSTYHQRWLRERPEDYGADVRTLLEVGEMLLATHYLQAQRYRSLLRNELMQAFRKVDLFLCPTLPFTATPVGATKVVIVDGIEEDMLSAIMQYTGVPSLTGLPALAVPCGFDGDGLPIGMQLIGRPFDEATLFRVGAAYQALTGFHTQAPAL
;
A
#
# COMPACT_ATOMS: atom_id res chain seq x y z
N MET A 1 -21.46 30.12 -3.86
CA MET A 1 -21.65 28.68 -4.06
C MET A 1 -22.42 28.13 -2.87
N ALA A 2 -23.31 27.14 -3.05
CA ALA A 2 -23.90 26.48 -1.89
C ALA A 2 -22.78 25.74 -1.13
N ALA A 3 -22.79 25.83 0.21
CA ALA A 3 -21.83 25.07 1.04
C ALA A 3 -22.08 23.58 0.83
N ARG A 4 -21.01 22.82 0.55
CA ARG A 4 -21.08 21.35 0.47
C ARG A 4 -21.25 20.77 1.88
N THR A 5 -21.98 19.69 1.99
CA THR A 5 -22.05 18.95 3.25
C THR A 5 -20.77 18.14 3.48
N TYR A 6 -20.45 17.78 4.73
CA TYR A 6 -19.28 16.94 5.02
C TYR A 6 -19.25 15.64 4.24
N PRO A 7 -20.34 14.86 4.07
CA PRO A 7 -20.35 13.67 3.22
C PRO A 7 -19.95 13.98 1.77
N GLU A 8 -20.49 15.04 1.18
CA GLU A 8 -20.16 15.43 -0.20
C GLU A 8 -18.69 15.83 -0.36
N LEU A 9 -18.07 16.44 0.65
CA LEU A 9 -16.65 16.77 0.65
C LEU A 9 -15.77 15.51 0.69
N LEU A 10 -16.15 14.53 1.51
CA LEU A 10 -15.39 13.29 1.68
C LEU A 10 -15.53 12.33 0.49
N ASP A 11 -16.53 12.53 -0.38
CA ASP A 11 -16.70 11.77 -1.63
C ASP A 11 -15.73 12.21 -2.73
N LEU A 12 -15.22 13.45 -2.68
CA LEU A 12 -14.24 13.95 -3.63
C LEU A 12 -12.95 13.10 -3.59
N SER A 13 -12.31 12.93 -4.75
CA SER A 13 -10.97 12.35 -4.82
C SER A 13 -9.91 13.31 -4.26
N LEU A 14 -8.72 12.83 -3.94
CA LEU A 14 -7.59 13.66 -3.49
C LEU A 14 -7.26 14.73 -4.54
N SER A 15 -7.19 14.35 -5.81
CA SER A 15 -6.90 15.25 -6.92
C SER A 15 -7.98 16.31 -7.13
N GLU A 16 -9.25 15.97 -6.91
CA GLU A 16 -10.35 16.94 -6.93
C GLU A 16 -10.24 17.95 -5.79
N VAL A 17 -10.00 17.50 -4.56
CA VAL A 17 -9.76 18.38 -3.40
C VAL A 17 -8.60 19.33 -3.67
N ALA A 18 -7.46 18.82 -4.15
CA ALA A 18 -6.30 19.64 -4.47
C ALA A 18 -6.62 20.72 -5.52
N ARG A 19 -7.36 20.34 -6.59
CA ARG A 19 -7.79 21.29 -7.64
C ARG A 19 -8.74 22.38 -7.11
N LEU A 20 -9.70 22.00 -6.26
CA LEU A 20 -10.67 22.96 -5.69
C LEU A 20 -9.98 23.92 -4.71
N ILE A 21 -9.07 23.44 -3.87
CA ILE A 21 -8.27 24.32 -2.98
C ILE A 21 -7.44 25.30 -3.81
N LYS A 22 -6.74 24.83 -4.83
CA LYS A 22 -5.94 25.69 -5.73
C LYS A 22 -6.78 26.77 -6.41
N ARG A 23 -8.04 26.46 -6.74
CA ARG A 23 -9.00 27.42 -7.34
C ARG A 23 -9.68 28.31 -6.31
N ARG A 24 -9.40 28.13 -5.00
CA ARG A 24 -10.09 28.83 -3.89
C ARG A 24 -11.59 28.53 -3.84
N GLU A 25 -11.99 27.36 -4.29
CA GLU A 25 -13.38 26.86 -4.32
C GLU A 25 -13.67 25.91 -3.14
N LEU A 26 -12.64 25.55 -2.38
CA LEU A 26 -12.71 24.71 -1.19
C LEU A 26 -11.65 25.20 -0.17
N SER A 27 -12.05 25.31 1.10
CA SER A 27 -11.15 25.66 2.19
C SER A 27 -10.36 24.42 2.68
N PRO A 28 -9.02 24.51 2.84
CA PRO A 28 -8.24 23.51 3.56
C PRO A 28 -8.76 23.23 4.98
N VAL A 29 -9.33 24.24 5.65
CA VAL A 29 -9.88 24.08 7.00
C VAL A 29 -11.15 23.25 6.96
N GLU A 30 -12.12 23.57 6.08
CA GLU A 30 -13.37 22.81 5.95
C GLU A 30 -13.13 21.33 5.64
N VAL A 31 -12.24 21.02 4.70
CA VAL A 31 -11.96 19.63 4.34
C VAL A 31 -11.20 18.89 5.46
N THR A 32 -10.37 19.60 6.22
CA THR A 32 -9.66 19.00 7.38
C THR A 32 -10.65 18.74 8.53
N GLU A 33 -11.55 19.67 8.82
CA GLU A 33 -12.61 19.47 9.82
C GLU A 33 -13.52 18.29 9.47
N ALA A 34 -13.96 18.21 8.20
CA ALA A 34 -14.75 17.07 7.73
C ALA A 34 -14.00 15.73 7.89
N THR A 35 -12.71 15.71 7.57
CA THR A 35 -11.83 14.54 7.73
C THR A 35 -11.71 14.12 9.19
N LEU A 36 -11.43 15.06 10.11
CA LEU A 36 -11.29 14.79 11.54
C LEU A 36 -12.62 14.32 12.15
N ALA A 37 -13.74 14.92 11.76
CA ALA A 37 -15.08 14.46 12.18
C ALA A 37 -15.35 13.01 11.71
N ARG A 38 -14.96 12.67 10.48
CA ARG A 38 -15.05 11.30 9.97
C ARG A 38 -14.17 10.34 10.75
N ILE A 39 -12.91 10.70 11.02
CA ILE A 39 -12.01 9.89 11.87
C ILE A 39 -12.67 9.61 13.21
N ALA A 40 -13.18 10.63 13.90
CA ALA A 40 -13.83 10.48 15.21
C ALA A 40 -15.03 9.52 15.14
N SER A 41 -15.78 9.52 14.04
CA SER A 41 -16.97 8.65 13.88
C SER A 41 -16.63 7.18 13.59
N VAL A 42 -15.56 6.91 12.80
CA VAL A 42 -15.27 5.56 12.32
C VAL A 42 -14.13 4.85 13.07
N ASN A 43 -13.16 5.60 13.61
CA ASN A 43 -12.00 4.99 14.26
C ASN A 43 -12.33 4.11 15.47
N PRO A 44 -13.36 4.40 16.30
CA PRO A 44 -13.78 3.50 17.37
C PRO A 44 -14.21 2.10 16.90
N LYS A 45 -14.70 1.98 15.66
CA LYS A 45 -15.09 0.72 15.04
C LYS A 45 -13.95 0.04 14.28
N LEU A 46 -13.07 0.84 13.66
CA LEU A 46 -12.05 0.34 12.72
C LEU A 46 -10.68 0.18 13.36
N SER A 47 -10.35 0.88 14.43
CA SER A 47 -8.98 0.96 15.00
C SER A 47 -7.91 1.30 13.94
N ALA A 48 -8.27 2.14 12.97
CA ALA A 48 -7.41 2.46 11.83
C ALA A 48 -6.29 3.45 12.17
N PHE A 49 -6.47 4.27 13.22
CA PHE A 49 -5.47 5.25 13.69
C PHE A 49 -4.99 4.91 15.09
N ILE A 50 -3.67 4.97 15.30
CA ILE A 50 -3.02 4.92 16.63
C ILE A 50 -3.00 6.31 17.26
N THR A 51 -2.70 7.34 16.45
CA THR A 51 -2.62 8.73 16.90
C THR A 51 -3.30 9.64 15.89
N VAL A 52 -4.15 10.54 16.35
CA VAL A 52 -4.81 11.57 15.53
C VAL A 52 -4.19 12.93 15.88
N PHE A 53 -3.88 13.75 14.87
CA PHE A 53 -3.21 15.06 15.02
C PHE A 53 -4.22 16.22 14.92
N GLU A 54 -5.31 16.15 15.68
CA GLU A 54 -6.46 17.07 15.55
C GLU A 54 -6.05 18.55 15.55
N GLU A 55 -5.43 19.02 16.63
CA GLU A 55 -5.05 20.41 16.78
C GLU A 55 -4.02 20.85 15.73
N GLN A 56 -2.98 20.03 15.52
CA GLN A 56 -1.92 20.34 14.59
C GLN A 56 -2.42 20.35 13.13
N ALA A 57 -3.30 19.41 12.76
CA ALA A 57 -3.87 19.36 11.42
C ALA A 57 -4.66 20.64 11.11
N LEU A 58 -5.48 21.11 12.06
CA LEU A 58 -6.22 22.37 11.91
C LEU A 58 -5.30 23.59 11.83
N GLN A 59 -4.20 23.64 12.63
CA GLN A 59 -3.23 24.72 12.53
C GLN A 59 -2.56 24.77 11.16
N VAL A 60 -2.14 23.60 10.63
CA VAL A 60 -1.53 23.49 9.30
C VAL A 60 -2.54 23.84 8.20
N ALA A 61 -3.80 23.40 8.32
CA ALA A 61 -4.86 23.72 7.37
C ALA A 61 -5.14 25.22 7.30
N ARG A 62 -5.20 25.91 8.44
CA ARG A 62 -5.33 27.37 8.50
C ARG A 62 -4.16 28.09 7.83
N ALA A 63 -2.94 27.61 8.06
CA ALA A 63 -1.75 28.17 7.41
C ALA A 63 -1.79 27.95 5.88
N ALA A 64 -2.22 26.77 5.43
CA ALA A 64 -2.40 26.46 4.01
C ALA A 64 -3.47 27.36 3.37
N GLU A 65 -4.59 27.60 4.05
CA GLU A 65 -5.64 28.51 3.57
C GLU A 65 -5.11 29.95 3.43
N MET A 66 -4.39 30.47 4.42
CA MET A 66 -3.80 31.81 4.35
C MET A 66 -2.83 31.93 3.16
N LEU A 67 -2.01 30.92 2.92
CA LEU A 67 -1.07 30.90 1.78
C LEU A 67 -1.81 30.90 0.44
N VAL A 68 -2.82 30.04 0.26
CA VAL A 68 -3.61 29.97 -0.97
C VAL A 68 -4.35 31.25 -1.23
N MET A 69 -4.93 31.90 -0.19
CA MET A 69 -5.61 33.20 -0.32
C MET A 69 -4.65 34.32 -0.67
N ALA A 70 -3.39 34.24 -0.21
CA ALA A 70 -2.32 35.17 -0.59
C ALA A 70 -1.73 34.91 -1.98
N GLY A 71 -2.17 33.85 -2.68
CA GLY A 71 -1.68 33.50 -4.02
C GLY A 71 -0.48 32.57 -4.04
N HIS A 72 -0.10 31.97 -2.90
CA HIS A 72 0.98 31.02 -2.78
C HIS A 72 0.48 29.57 -2.85
N ASP A 73 1.13 28.75 -3.66
CA ASP A 73 0.87 27.32 -3.80
C ASP A 73 2.15 26.55 -3.44
N LEU A 74 2.09 25.68 -2.42
CA LEU A 74 3.23 24.89 -1.97
C LEU A 74 3.46 23.64 -2.84
N GLY A 75 2.44 23.23 -3.61
CA GLY A 75 2.55 22.05 -4.46
C GLY A 75 1.24 21.26 -4.60
N PRO A 76 1.32 20.09 -5.21
CA PRO A 76 0.14 19.33 -5.64
C PRO A 76 -0.73 18.78 -4.50
N LEU A 77 -0.25 18.80 -3.27
CA LEU A 77 -0.98 18.35 -2.07
C LEU A 77 -1.34 19.50 -1.12
N HIS A 78 -1.25 20.75 -1.58
CA HIS A 78 -1.48 21.93 -0.75
C HIS A 78 -2.84 21.90 -0.05
N GLY A 79 -2.83 21.77 1.28
CA GLY A 79 -4.01 21.75 2.12
C GLY A 79 -4.80 20.41 2.12
N VAL A 80 -4.29 19.36 1.49
CA VAL A 80 -4.98 18.06 1.39
C VAL A 80 -4.71 17.19 2.61
N PRO A 81 -5.76 16.68 3.31
CA PRO A 81 -5.61 15.78 4.45
C PRO A 81 -5.16 14.38 4.04
N ILE A 82 -3.98 13.94 4.52
CA ILE A 82 -3.43 12.59 4.32
C ILE A 82 -2.93 12.01 5.64
N ALA A 83 -2.69 10.70 5.68
CA ALA A 83 -2.20 10.02 6.87
C ALA A 83 -0.96 9.15 6.56
N LEU A 84 -0.17 8.85 7.59
CA LEU A 84 1.08 8.11 7.47
C LEU A 84 1.02 6.82 8.30
N LYS A 85 1.47 5.70 7.73
CA LYS A 85 1.67 4.45 8.49
C LYS A 85 2.62 4.69 9.65
N ASP A 86 2.36 4.04 10.77
CA ASP A 86 3.03 4.39 12.04
C ASP A 86 4.50 3.94 12.14
N ASN A 87 5.06 3.31 11.12
CA ASN A 87 6.51 3.09 11.00
C ASN A 87 7.27 4.22 10.28
N ILE A 88 6.59 5.27 9.81
CA ILE A 88 7.17 6.40 9.08
C ILE A 88 7.44 7.54 10.06
N ALA A 89 8.70 7.87 10.31
CA ALA A 89 9.07 8.91 11.26
C ALA A 89 8.48 10.28 10.90
N THR A 90 7.88 10.90 11.89
CA THR A 90 7.32 12.25 11.81
C THR A 90 7.86 13.05 12.96
N LYS A 91 8.67 14.08 12.68
CA LYS A 91 9.37 14.87 13.69
C LYS A 91 8.43 15.39 14.78
N GLY A 92 8.78 15.09 16.05
CA GLY A 92 8.03 15.53 17.22
C GLY A 92 6.65 14.86 17.39
N GLN A 93 6.33 13.85 16.58
CA GLN A 93 5.10 13.07 16.69
C GLN A 93 5.40 11.63 17.06
N ARG A 94 4.65 11.09 18.00
CA ARG A 94 4.78 9.70 18.44
C ARG A 94 4.69 8.76 17.23
N THR A 95 5.69 7.89 17.11
CA THR A 95 5.82 6.91 16.02
C THR A 95 6.20 5.58 16.65
N THR A 96 5.25 4.64 16.69
CA THR A 96 5.41 3.42 17.51
C THR A 96 5.76 2.18 16.69
N ALA A 97 5.67 2.24 15.37
CA ALA A 97 5.70 1.06 14.49
C ALA A 97 4.71 -0.04 14.91
N GLY A 98 3.61 0.35 15.57
CA GLY A 98 2.60 -0.57 16.09
C GLY A 98 3.06 -1.42 17.28
N SER A 99 4.14 -1.05 17.99
CA SER A 99 4.79 -1.85 19.05
C SER A 99 4.92 -1.10 20.36
N LYS A 100 4.96 -1.86 21.48
CA LYS A 100 5.37 -1.35 22.79
C LYS A 100 6.83 -0.95 22.83
N ILE A 101 7.69 -1.57 22.04
CA ILE A 101 9.14 -1.29 21.99
C ILE A 101 9.40 0.19 21.70
N LEU A 102 8.61 0.80 20.81
CA LEU A 102 8.72 2.20 20.40
C LEU A 102 7.55 3.06 20.89
N ALA A 103 6.83 2.63 21.93
CA ALA A 103 5.59 3.30 22.38
C ALA A 103 5.75 4.80 22.67
N ASP A 104 6.92 5.21 23.15
CA ASP A 104 7.23 6.59 23.54
C ASP A 104 8.21 7.27 22.59
N TRP A 105 8.52 6.66 21.44
CA TRP A 105 9.48 7.24 20.51
C TRP A 105 8.94 8.49 19.82
N LEU A 106 9.64 9.58 20.00
CA LEU A 106 9.43 10.87 19.35
C LEU A 106 10.60 11.14 18.39
N PRO A 107 10.45 10.90 17.07
CA PRO A 107 11.53 11.16 16.12
C PRO A 107 12.01 12.61 16.14
N GLU A 108 13.32 12.81 16.09
CA GLU A 108 13.94 14.14 16.01
C GLU A 108 13.92 14.70 14.58
N HIS A 109 13.70 13.84 13.59
CA HIS A 109 13.68 14.16 12.16
C HIS A 109 12.47 13.51 11.47
N ASP A 110 11.98 14.16 10.42
CA ASP A 110 11.03 13.55 9.50
C ASP A 110 11.74 12.47 8.67
N ALA A 111 11.05 11.39 8.35
CA ALA A 111 11.45 10.55 7.21
C ALA A 111 11.48 11.39 5.93
N THR A 112 12.30 11.01 4.95
CA THR A 112 12.37 11.74 3.68
C THR A 112 11.01 11.85 3.00
N VAL A 113 10.21 10.79 3.01
CA VAL A 113 8.82 10.79 2.51
C VAL A 113 7.98 11.83 3.25
N THR A 114 8.02 11.86 4.58
CA THR A 114 7.29 12.84 5.40
C THR A 114 7.70 14.28 5.04
N SER A 115 9.01 14.54 4.97
CA SER A 115 9.56 15.86 4.64
C SER A 115 9.12 16.34 3.25
N ARG A 116 9.13 15.45 2.23
CA ARG A 116 8.73 15.78 0.86
C ARG A 116 7.23 16.07 0.77
N LEU A 117 6.40 15.26 1.41
CA LEU A 117 4.94 15.48 1.46
C LEU A 117 4.59 16.79 2.18
N ARG A 118 5.30 17.10 3.26
CA ARG A 118 5.14 18.39 3.97
C ARG A 118 5.46 19.57 3.05
N ARG A 119 6.54 19.49 2.28
CA ARG A 119 6.90 20.53 1.29
C ARG A 119 5.91 20.63 0.14
N ALA A 120 5.24 19.53 -0.22
CA ALA A 120 4.15 19.53 -1.19
C ALA A 120 2.83 20.11 -0.63
N GLY A 121 2.82 20.53 0.65
CA GLY A 121 1.72 21.20 1.31
C GLY A 121 0.68 20.29 1.96
N ALA A 122 0.97 18.99 2.13
CA ALA A 122 0.04 18.05 2.74
C ALA A 122 -0.27 18.37 4.21
N VAL A 123 -1.52 18.14 4.63
CA VAL A 123 -1.97 18.19 6.01
C VAL A 123 -1.98 16.78 6.59
N PHE A 124 -1.11 16.50 7.55
CA PHE A 124 -1.10 15.19 8.21
C PHE A 124 -2.16 15.13 9.30
N VAL A 125 -3.11 14.18 9.18
CA VAL A 125 -4.21 14.01 10.15
C VAL A 125 -3.92 12.96 11.21
N GLY A 126 -2.89 12.12 11.05
CA GLY A 126 -2.53 11.13 12.06
C GLY A 126 -1.61 10.02 11.58
N LYS A 127 -1.34 9.11 12.52
CA LYS A 127 -0.54 7.89 12.36
C LYS A 127 -1.46 6.68 12.30
N LEU A 128 -1.31 5.88 11.25
CA LEU A 128 -2.19 4.76 10.93
C LEU A 128 -1.69 3.48 11.59
N ASN A 129 -2.64 2.75 12.16
CA ASN A 129 -2.40 1.45 12.77
C ASN A 129 -1.90 0.43 11.73
N MET A 130 -1.15 -0.54 12.20
CA MET A 130 -0.43 -1.48 11.36
C MET A 130 -0.18 -2.79 12.10
N HIS A 131 0.18 -3.84 11.38
CA HIS A 131 0.78 -5.01 12.00
C HIS A 131 2.11 -4.60 12.66
N GLU A 132 2.38 -5.10 13.87
CA GLU A 132 3.56 -4.73 14.64
C GLU A 132 4.84 -4.87 13.81
N PHE A 133 5.68 -3.82 13.78
CA PHE A 133 6.92 -3.71 12.99
C PHE A 133 6.78 -4.08 11.51
N ALA A 134 5.57 -3.97 10.96
CA ALA A 134 5.24 -4.38 9.60
C ALA A 134 5.42 -5.90 9.32
N TRP A 135 5.66 -6.73 10.35
CA TRP A 135 5.93 -8.15 10.23
C TRP A 135 4.67 -9.00 10.38
N GLY A 136 3.80 -8.96 9.40
CA GLY A 136 2.58 -9.75 9.30
C GLY A 136 1.60 -9.20 8.28
N GLY A 137 0.70 -10.05 7.79
CA GLY A 137 -0.24 -9.75 6.71
C GLY A 137 -1.65 -9.40 7.15
N THR A 138 -1.97 -9.36 8.45
CA THR A 138 -3.36 -9.26 8.94
C THR A 138 -3.72 -7.92 9.56
N SER A 139 -2.76 -7.17 10.11
CA SER A 139 -2.96 -5.99 10.97
C SER A 139 -3.75 -6.29 12.26
N ASP A 140 -3.63 -7.52 12.76
CA ASP A 140 -4.12 -7.91 14.07
C ASP A 140 -3.09 -7.48 15.13
N ASN A 141 -3.20 -6.23 15.58
CA ASN A 141 -2.21 -5.62 16.46
C ASN A 141 -2.58 -5.83 17.94
N PRO A 142 -1.75 -6.53 18.73
CA PRO A 142 -2.05 -6.84 20.13
C PRO A 142 -1.94 -5.63 21.06
N HIS A 143 -1.25 -4.56 20.64
CA HIS A 143 -0.95 -3.39 21.49
C HIS A 143 -1.92 -2.23 21.27
N TYR A 144 -2.39 -2.05 20.03
CA TYR A 144 -3.24 -0.92 19.62
C TYR A 144 -4.60 -1.36 19.08
N GLY A 145 -4.92 -2.65 19.19
CA GLY A 145 -6.17 -3.25 18.71
C GLY A 145 -6.09 -3.69 17.24
N ALA A 146 -6.82 -4.75 16.92
CA ALA A 146 -6.95 -5.26 15.57
C ALA A 146 -7.65 -4.25 14.66
N VAL A 147 -7.06 -3.95 13.51
CA VAL A 147 -7.72 -3.13 12.50
C VAL A 147 -8.86 -3.92 11.86
N ARG A 148 -9.97 -3.25 11.58
CA ARG A 148 -11.18 -3.84 11.00
C ARG A 148 -11.38 -3.39 9.56
N ASN A 149 -11.94 -4.29 8.75
CA ASN A 149 -12.31 -3.98 7.38
C ASN A 149 -13.57 -3.10 7.34
N PRO A 150 -13.56 -1.94 6.66
CA PRO A 150 -14.73 -1.05 6.63
C PRO A 150 -15.94 -1.62 5.87
N TRP A 151 -15.75 -2.61 5.00
CA TRP A 151 -16.85 -3.29 4.31
C TRP A 151 -17.59 -4.29 5.21
N ASN A 152 -16.88 -4.90 6.15
CA ASN A 152 -17.41 -5.77 7.18
C ASN A 152 -16.44 -5.81 8.36
N THR A 153 -16.85 -5.27 9.51
CA THR A 153 -15.98 -5.13 10.69
C THR A 153 -15.60 -6.44 11.37
N ASP A 154 -16.22 -7.56 11.00
CA ASP A 154 -15.81 -8.90 11.45
C ASP A 154 -14.69 -9.48 10.58
N ARG A 155 -14.33 -8.81 9.50
CA ARG A 155 -13.30 -9.21 8.57
C ARG A 155 -12.02 -8.40 8.75
N PHE A 156 -10.89 -9.01 8.38
CA PHE A 156 -9.60 -8.35 8.45
C PHE A 156 -9.38 -7.37 7.27
N PRO A 157 -8.59 -6.32 7.42
CA PRO A 157 -8.28 -5.36 6.36
C PRO A 157 -7.03 -5.74 5.57
N ALA A 158 -6.47 -6.94 5.80
CA ALA A 158 -5.10 -7.31 5.45
C ALA A 158 -4.05 -6.36 6.06
N GLY A 159 -2.77 -6.58 5.75
CA GLY A 159 -1.65 -5.84 6.36
C GLY A 159 -0.36 -5.92 5.53
N SER A 160 0.67 -5.33 6.08
CA SER A 160 0.80 -4.66 7.39
C SER A 160 0.25 -3.22 7.42
N SER A 161 -0.12 -2.61 6.28
CA SER A 161 -0.69 -1.25 6.24
C SER A 161 -2.24 -1.27 6.31
N GLY A 162 -2.82 -2.11 7.20
CA GLY A 162 -4.27 -2.28 7.29
C GLY A 162 -5.00 -1.00 7.70
N GLY A 163 -4.43 -0.23 8.62
CA GLY A 163 -4.98 1.07 9.00
C GLY A 163 -5.05 2.04 7.82
N ALA A 164 -4.07 2.01 6.90
CA ALA A 164 -4.09 2.82 5.69
C ALA A 164 -5.21 2.37 4.74
N GLY A 165 -5.33 1.05 4.49
CA GLY A 165 -6.41 0.50 3.68
C GLY A 165 -7.78 0.86 4.22
N ALA A 166 -8.01 0.61 5.51
CA ALA A 166 -9.28 0.89 6.18
C ALA A 166 -9.63 2.38 6.23
N ALA A 167 -8.65 3.26 6.56
CA ALA A 167 -8.89 4.70 6.65
C ALA A 167 -9.26 5.32 5.30
N VAL A 168 -8.53 4.97 4.21
CA VAL A 168 -8.81 5.47 2.86
C VAL A 168 -10.16 4.98 2.36
N ALA A 169 -10.47 3.68 2.51
CA ALA A 169 -11.76 3.12 2.10
C ALA A 169 -12.94 3.73 2.89
N ALA A 170 -12.76 3.97 4.20
CA ALA A 170 -13.76 4.62 5.06
C ALA A 170 -13.84 6.14 4.86
N ARG A 171 -13.08 6.72 3.92
CA ARG A 171 -13.01 8.18 3.70
C ARG A 171 -12.57 8.99 4.94
N ALA A 172 -11.76 8.38 5.80
CA ALA A 172 -11.15 9.04 6.96
C ALA A 172 -9.81 9.75 6.63
N CYS A 173 -9.36 9.66 5.40
CA CYS A 173 -8.34 10.52 4.78
C CYS A 173 -8.43 10.38 3.25
N PHE A 174 -7.91 11.35 2.53
CA PHE A 174 -7.94 11.34 1.05
C PHE A 174 -6.87 10.45 0.45
N GLY A 175 -5.77 10.26 1.16
CA GLY A 175 -4.69 9.35 0.80
C GLY A 175 -3.86 8.97 2.01
N ALA A 176 -3.11 7.91 1.89
CA ALA A 176 -2.21 7.42 2.92
C ALA A 176 -0.87 6.99 2.33
N ILE A 177 0.18 7.02 3.14
CA ILE A 177 1.45 6.38 2.81
C ILE A 177 1.55 5.09 3.61
N GLY A 178 1.66 3.98 2.89
CA GLY A 178 1.98 2.66 3.44
C GLY A 178 3.44 2.27 3.19
N THR A 179 3.83 1.10 3.69
CA THR A 179 5.09 0.42 3.33
C THR A 179 4.79 -1.00 2.85
N ASP A 180 5.58 -1.50 1.92
CA ASP A 180 5.40 -2.80 1.28
C ASP A 180 6.73 -3.55 1.22
N THR A 181 6.82 -4.65 1.94
CA THR A 181 7.93 -5.59 1.92
C THR A 181 7.51 -6.84 1.17
N GLY A 182 6.44 -7.52 1.61
CA GLY A 182 5.88 -8.72 1.00
C GLY A 182 4.52 -8.52 0.30
N GLY A 183 3.98 -7.30 0.31
CA GLY A 183 2.65 -6.99 -0.21
C GLY A 183 1.89 -5.97 0.62
N SER A 184 2.52 -5.39 1.64
CA SER A 184 1.86 -4.63 2.70
C SER A 184 1.22 -3.29 2.30
N ILE A 185 1.32 -2.84 1.06
CA ILE A 185 0.49 -1.81 0.44
C ILE A 185 -0.63 -2.48 -0.37
N ARG A 186 -0.27 -3.44 -1.22
CA ARG A 186 -1.16 -4.04 -2.22
C ARG A 186 -2.22 -4.93 -1.59
N LEU A 187 -1.85 -5.72 -0.60
CA LEU A 187 -2.77 -6.59 0.16
C LEU A 187 -3.92 -5.78 0.77
N PRO A 188 -3.64 -4.79 1.65
CA PRO A 188 -4.71 -3.98 2.22
C PRO A 188 -5.44 -3.13 1.16
N SER A 189 -4.79 -2.72 0.07
CA SER A 189 -5.50 -2.02 -1.01
C SER A 189 -6.54 -2.90 -1.69
N ALA A 190 -6.19 -4.15 -2.02
CA ALA A 190 -7.10 -5.09 -2.65
C ALA A 190 -8.30 -5.46 -1.75
N ILE A 191 -8.03 -5.77 -0.48
CA ILE A 191 -9.04 -6.22 0.50
C ILE A 191 -9.99 -5.08 0.94
N ASN A 192 -9.54 -3.83 0.88
CA ASN A 192 -10.37 -2.67 1.23
C ASN A 192 -10.95 -1.94 0.00
N GLY A 193 -10.73 -2.43 -1.22
CA GLY A 193 -11.31 -1.86 -2.44
C GLY A 193 -10.74 -0.49 -2.83
N ILE A 194 -9.45 -0.26 -2.59
CA ILE A 194 -8.74 0.96 -2.95
C ILE A 194 -7.55 0.67 -3.87
N VAL A 195 -6.90 1.72 -4.36
CA VAL A 195 -5.68 1.64 -5.16
C VAL A 195 -4.46 1.76 -4.25
N GLY A 196 -3.42 0.95 -4.51
CA GLY A 196 -2.15 1.08 -3.81
C GLY A 196 -0.97 0.67 -4.68
N LEU A 197 0.05 1.51 -4.71
CA LEU A 197 1.27 1.25 -5.48
C LEU A 197 2.42 0.85 -4.54
N ARG A 198 3.00 -0.32 -4.80
CA ARG A 198 4.38 -0.63 -4.46
C ARG A 198 5.27 -0.05 -5.57
N PRO A 199 6.05 1.02 -5.34
CA PRO A 199 7.00 1.51 -6.33
C PRO A 199 8.16 0.53 -6.55
N THR A 200 8.95 0.73 -7.59
CA THR A 200 10.23 0.04 -7.76
C THR A 200 11.11 0.24 -6.53
N TYR A 201 11.77 -0.81 -6.07
CA TYR A 201 12.74 -0.70 -4.98
C TYR A 201 13.81 0.36 -5.31
N GLY A 202 13.98 1.32 -4.39
CA GLY A 202 14.85 2.48 -4.57
C GLY A 202 14.22 3.67 -5.34
N ARG A 203 12.96 3.59 -5.81
CA ARG A 203 12.25 4.76 -6.39
C ARG A 203 11.93 5.81 -5.33
N VAL A 204 11.68 5.38 -4.11
CA VAL A 204 11.34 6.19 -2.94
C VAL A 204 12.36 5.91 -1.85
N SER A 205 12.80 6.93 -1.15
CA SER A 205 13.70 6.80 -0.01
C SER A 205 13.01 6.14 1.18
N ASN A 206 13.69 5.18 1.80
CA ASN A 206 13.31 4.56 3.07
C ASN A 206 13.98 5.23 4.29
N HIS A 207 14.76 6.30 4.10
CA HIS A 207 15.39 7.03 5.21
C HIS A 207 14.33 7.54 6.19
N GLY A 208 14.50 7.19 7.48
CA GLY A 208 13.56 7.53 8.54
C GLY A 208 12.31 6.63 8.62
N ILE A 209 12.29 5.50 7.93
CA ILE A 209 11.25 4.47 8.06
C ILE A 209 11.81 3.32 8.90
N VAL A 210 11.05 2.89 9.93
CA VAL A 210 11.41 1.68 10.70
C VAL A 210 11.30 0.49 9.75
N PRO A 211 12.42 -0.24 9.50
CA PRO A 211 12.43 -1.29 8.48
C PRO A 211 11.76 -2.58 8.95
N LEU A 212 11.25 -3.36 7.99
CA LEU A 212 11.06 -4.80 8.15
C LEU A 212 12.24 -5.54 7.50
N ALA A 213 12.33 -5.55 6.17
CA ALA A 213 13.46 -6.12 5.45
C ALA A 213 14.03 -5.06 4.50
N TRP A 214 15.12 -4.41 4.92
CA TRP A 214 15.70 -3.24 4.24
C TRP A 214 16.05 -3.48 2.78
N SER A 215 16.29 -4.73 2.36
CA SER A 215 16.57 -5.05 0.95
C SER A 215 15.32 -5.21 0.09
N MET A 216 14.12 -5.10 0.69
CA MET A 216 12.84 -5.29 0.01
C MET A 216 11.83 -4.17 0.28
N ASP A 217 11.99 -3.43 1.38
CA ASP A 217 11.06 -2.37 1.81
C ASP A 217 10.93 -1.25 0.79
N THR A 218 9.71 -0.77 0.60
CA THR A 218 9.44 0.47 -0.13
C THR A 218 8.22 1.16 0.45
N ALA A 219 8.24 2.49 0.51
CA ALA A 219 7.06 3.30 0.82
C ALA A 219 6.30 3.64 -0.45
N GLY A 220 4.97 3.70 -0.37
CA GLY A 220 4.15 4.02 -1.53
C GLY A 220 2.76 4.55 -1.18
N PRO A 221 2.07 5.15 -2.16
CA PRO A 221 0.77 5.78 -1.99
C PRO A 221 -0.35 4.74 -1.96
N MET A 222 -1.36 5.02 -1.16
CA MET A 222 -2.64 4.32 -1.08
C MET A 222 -3.75 5.37 -1.16
N ALA A 223 -4.65 5.27 -2.13
CA ALA A 223 -5.72 6.22 -2.37
C ALA A 223 -6.90 5.55 -3.09
N ARG A 224 -8.00 6.28 -3.32
CA ARG A 224 -9.18 5.70 -3.97
C ARG A 224 -9.04 5.61 -5.48
N THR A 225 -8.27 6.50 -6.09
CA THR A 225 -8.09 6.52 -7.55
C THR A 225 -6.62 6.33 -7.95
N VAL A 226 -6.43 5.88 -9.18
CA VAL A 226 -5.09 5.76 -9.78
C VAL A 226 -4.45 7.14 -9.97
N GLU A 227 -5.25 8.16 -10.35
CA GLU A 227 -4.80 9.55 -10.46
C GLU A 227 -4.25 10.07 -9.12
N ASP A 228 -4.95 9.79 -8.02
CA ASP A 228 -4.51 10.20 -6.68
C ASP A 228 -3.16 9.56 -6.30
N CYS A 229 -3.01 8.24 -6.56
CA CYS A 229 -1.74 7.54 -6.31
C CYS A 229 -0.61 8.11 -7.18
N ALA A 230 -0.86 8.45 -8.44
CA ALA A 230 0.11 9.05 -9.35
C ALA A 230 0.54 10.45 -8.86
N LEU A 231 -0.42 11.28 -8.46
CA LEU A 231 -0.18 12.61 -7.89
C LEU A 231 0.66 12.54 -6.61
N MET A 232 0.29 11.62 -5.70
CA MET A 232 1.03 11.39 -4.47
C MET A 232 2.45 10.92 -4.77
N LEU A 233 2.66 9.91 -5.63
CA LEU A 233 4.00 9.42 -5.94
C LEU A 233 4.89 10.54 -6.49
N GLY A 234 4.38 11.39 -7.39
CA GLY A 234 5.08 12.54 -7.93
C GLY A 234 5.55 13.54 -6.86
N SER A 235 4.88 13.56 -5.71
CA SER A 235 5.20 14.47 -4.61
C SER A 235 6.36 14.01 -3.72
N PHE A 236 6.70 12.71 -3.71
CA PHE A 236 7.73 12.19 -2.80
C PHE A 236 8.75 11.22 -3.41
N ALA A 237 8.57 10.78 -4.66
CA ALA A 237 9.57 9.96 -5.36
C ALA A 237 10.85 10.75 -5.68
N GLY A 238 11.94 10.01 -5.94
CA GLY A 238 13.22 10.57 -6.41
C GLY A 238 14.40 10.29 -5.49
N ALA A 239 15.59 10.55 -6.00
CA ALA A 239 16.88 10.28 -5.35
C ALA A 239 16.99 10.94 -3.97
N ASP A 240 17.63 10.23 -3.05
CA ASP A 240 17.94 10.72 -1.71
C ASP A 240 19.33 10.22 -1.28
N PRO A 241 20.31 11.11 -1.09
CA PRO A 241 21.64 10.73 -0.62
C PRO A 241 21.67 10.15 0.81
N ALA A 242 20.61 10.37 1.61
CA ALA A 242 20.50 9.84 2.96
C ALA A 242 20.10 8.35 2.98
N ASP A 243 19.60 7.81 1.86
CA ASP A 243 19.28 6.40 1.70
C ASP A 243 20.19 5.77 0.62
N PRO A 244 21.17 4.95 1.01
CA PRO A 244 22.09 4.31 0.07
C PRO A 244 21.39 3.36 -0.94
N ALA A 245 20.19 2.87 -0.63
CA ALA A 245 19.39 2.02 -1.50
C ALA A 245 18.53 2.81 -2.50
N CYS A 246 18.38 4.11 -2.28
CA CYS A 246 17.59 4.97 -3.16
C CYS A 246 18.30 5.20 -4.49
N ALA A 247 17.65 4.81 -5.59
CA ALA A 247 18.24 4.89 -6.93
C ALA A 247 18.29 6.35 -7.44
N ASN A 248 19.41 6.71 -8.03
CA ASN A 248 19.53 8.00 -8.72
C ASN A 248 18.95 7.91 -10.14
N VAL A 249 17.64 7.74 -10.23
CA VAL A 249 16.86 7.66 -11.47
C VAL A 249 15.87 8.82 -11.49
N ALA A 250 15.82 9.56 -12.59
CA ALA A 250 14.89 10.67 -12.77
C ALA A 250 13.43 10.23 -12.53
N THR A 251 12.65 11.10 -11.93
CA THR A 251 11.20 10.93 -11.81
C THR A 251 10.52 11.38 -13.10
N HIS A 252 9.34 10.82 -13.34
CA HIS A 252 8.50 11.19 -14.49
C HIS A 252 7.29 11.99 -13.99
N ASP A 253 6.63 12.68 -14.92
CA ASP A 253 5.25 13.13 -14.69
C ASP A 253 4.33 11.91 -14.81
N TYR A 254 3.94 11.36 -13.66
CA TYR A 254 3.09 10.17 -13.59
C TYR A 254 1.65 10.42 -14.05
N LEU A 255 1.24 11.69 -14.17
CA LEU A 255 -0.09 12.08 -14.64
C LEU A 255 -0.15 12.18 -16.17
N ALA A 256 0.97 12.40 -16.85
CA ALA A 256 1.04 12.75 -18.26
C ALA A 256 0.38 11.71 -19.20
N ARG A 257 0.35 10.43 -18.79
CA ARG A 257 -0.10 9.32 -19.65
C ARG A 257 -1.38 8.63 -19.18
N LEU A 258 -2.09 9.15 -18.17
CA LEU A 258 -3.30 8.53 -17.64
C LEU A 258 -4.41 8.38 -18.67
N GLY A 259 -4.50 9.29 -19.64
CA GLY A 259 -5.48 9.29 -20.70
C GLY A 259 -5.14 8.48 -21.97
N ASP A 260 -3.94 7.88 -22.05
CA ASP A 260 -3.46 7.21 -23.30
C ASP A 260 -4.18 5.89 -23.62
N GLY A 261 -5.03 5.36 -22.71
CA GLY A 261 -5.71 4.08 -22.89
C GLY A 261 -4.73 2.89 -22.95
N VAL A 262 -5.22 1.71 -23.33
CA VAL A 262 -4.43 0.46 -23.32
C VAL A 262 -4.16 -0.13 -24.69
N LYS A 263 -4.64 0.49 -25.75
CA LYS A 263 -4.50 -0.05 -27.11
C LYS A 263 -3.04 -0.31 -27.47
N GLY A 264 -2.78 -1.54 -27.93
CA GLY A 264 -1.46 -2.00 -28.38
C GLY A 264 -0.49 -2.36 -27.24
N LEU A 265 -0.89 -2.28 -25.96
CA LEU A 265 -0.11 -2.81 -24.86
C LEU A 265 -0.25 -4.33 -24.76
N ARG A 266 0.83 -5.01 -24.46
CA ARG A 266 0.87 -6.46 -24.25
C ARG A 266 0.87 -6.75 -22.75
N ILE A 267 -0.20 -7.41 -22.29
CA ILE A 267 -0.40 -7.81 -20.88
C ILE A 267 0.01 -9.27 -20.74
N GLY A 268 1.05 -9.53 -19.98
CA GLY A 268 1.51 -10.87 -19.67
C GLY A 268 0.65 -11.54 -18.59
N ILE A 269 0.37 -12.82 -18.76
CA ILE A 269 -0.20 -13.68 -17.72
C ILE A 269 0.67 -14.92 -17.52
N VAL A 270 0.66 -15.49 -16.31
CA VAL A 270 1.35 -16.74 -15.96
C VAL A 270 0.29 -17.72 -15.42
N PRO A 271 -0.47 -18.42 -16.30
CA PRO A 271 -1.64 -19.20 -15.88
C PRO A 271 -1.31 -20.27 -14.84
N GLY A 272 -0.23 -21.02 -15.02
CA GLY A 272 0.20 -22.10 -14.13
C GLY A 272 0.67 -21.66 -12.74
N TYR A 273 0.72 -20.34 -12.48
CA TYR A 273 1.08 -19.82 -11.16
C TYR A 273 -0.01 -18.89 -10.59
N PHE A 274 -0.35 -17.82 -11.30
CA PHE A 274 -1.26 -16.79 -10.76
C PHE A 274 -2.74 -17.15 -10.87
N PHE A 275 -3.13 -18.11 -11.74
CA PHE A 275 -4.54 -18.46 -12.01
C PHE A 275 -4.90 -19.89 -11.63
N HIS A 276 -3.96 -20.62 -11.06
CA HIS A 276 -4.16 -22.04 -10.73
C HIS A 276 -4.85 -22.26 -9.37
N HIS A 277 -4.60 -21.38 -8.40
CA HIS A 277 -4.99 -21.58 -7.00
C HIS A 277 -5.71 -20.34 -6.47
N LEU A 278 -7.00 -20.23 -6.76
CA LEU A 278 -7.83 -19.05 -6.49
C LEU A 278 -9.21 -19.47 -5.99
N GLN A 279 -9.77 -18.74 -5.05
CA GLN A 279 -11.20 -18.80 -4.79
C GLN A 279 -11.99 -18.43 -6.05
N PRO A 280 -13.13 -19.11 -6.35
CA PRO A 280 -13.90 -18.85 -7.55
C PRO A 280 -14.29 -17.39 -7.80
N PRO A 281 -14.73 -16.59 -6.80
CA PRO A 281 -15.01 -15.16 -7.01
C PRO A 281 -13.81 -14.36 -7.47
N VAL A 282 -12.60 -14.67 -6.94
CA VAL A 282 -11.36 -14.00 -7.33
C VAL A 282 -11.01 -14.30 -8.77
N TYR A 283 -11.07 -15.59 -9.16
CA TYR A 283 -10.83 -16.00 -10.53
C TYR A 283 -11.76 -15.26 -11.52
N VAL A 284 -13.06 -15.27 -11.24
CA VAL A 284 -14.08 -14.64 -12.10
C VAL A 284 -13.84 -13.13 -12.24
N ALA A 285 -13.53 -12.44 -11.14
CA ALA A 285 -13.30 -10.99 -11.15
C ALA A 285 -12.04 -10.62 -11.96
N VAL A 286 -10.94 -11.35 -11.79
CA VAL A 286 -9.67 -11.05 -12.48
C VAL A 286 -9.74 -11.45 -13.96
N GLU A 287 -10.41 -12.55 -14.29
CA GLU A 287 -10.68 -12.92 -15.69
C GLU A 287 -11.55 -11.86 -16.39
N ALA A 288 -12.57 -11.33 -15.74
CA ALA A 288 -13.39 -10.24 -16.25
C ALA A 288 -12.57 -8.95 -16.47
N ALA A 289 -11.62 -8.66 -15.58
CA ALA A 289 -10.73 -7.52 -15.75
C ALA A 289 -9.81 -7.67 -16.97
N LEU A 290 -9.26 -8.86 -17.19
CA LEU A 290 -8.48 -9.17 -18.41
C LEU A 290 -9.31 -8.95 -19.67
N LYS A 291 -10.53 -9.51 -19.73
CA LYS A 291 -11.45 -9.35 -20.88
C LYS A 291 -11.82 -7.88 -21.13
N THR A 292 -11.98 -7.08 -20.07
CA THR A 292 -12.26 -5.64 -20.17
C THR A 292 -11.09 -4.90 -20.82
N LEU A 293 -9.85 -5.18 -20.42
CA LEU A 293 -8.65 -4.56 -20.99
C LEU A 293 -8.39 -5.04 -22.43
N GLU A 294 -8.66 -6.31 -22.72
CA GLU A 294 -8.56 -6.88 -24.08
C GLU A 294 -9.57 -6.24 -25.02
N ALA A 295 -10.83 -6.07 -24.58
CA ALA A 295 -11.87 -5.36 -25.36
C ALA A 295 -11.50 -3.88 -25.59
N ALA A 296 -10.70 -3.27 -24.70
CA ALA A 296 -10.17 -1.91 -24.88
C ALA A 296 -8.92 -1.85 -25.78
N GLY A 297 -8.48 -2.99 -26.34
CA GLY A 297 -7.41 -3.08 -27.34
C GLY A 297 -6.04 -3.47 -26.80
N ALA A 298 -5.93 -3.97 -25.57
CA ALA A 298 -4.72 -4.64 -25.10
C ALA A 298 -4.62 -6.05 -25.68
N GLU A 299 -3.40 -6.59 -25.78
CA GLU A 299 -3.12 -7.97 -26.18
C GLU A 299 -2.77 -8.78 -24.93
N VAL A 300 -3.45 -9.90 -24.68
CA VAL A 300 -3.11 -10.81 -23.58
C VAL A 300 -2.15 -11.88 -24.08
N VAL A 301 -1.02 -12.05 -23.40
CA VAL A 301 0.08 -12.94 -23.80
C VAL A 301 0.44 -13.87 -22.65
N GLU A 302 0.39 -15.18 -22.87
CA GLU A 302 0.90 -16.16 -21.89
C GLU A 302 2.42 -16.20 -21.91
N VAL A 303 3.02 -16.03 -20.73
CA VAL A 303 4.49 -16.03 -20.57
C VAL A 303 4.86 -16.98 -19.42
N PRO A 304 5.46 -18.13 -19.70
CA PRO A 304 5.94 -19.01 -18.64
C PRO A 304 7.17 -18.42 -17.93
N ILE A 305 7.20 -18.55 -16.61
CA ILE A 305 8.34 -18.20 -15.74
C ILE A 305 8.75 -19.47 -14.99
N ALA A 306 9.90 -20.03 -15.33
CA ALA A 306 10.29 -21.38 -14.92
C ALA A 306 10.48 -21.51 -13.40
N ASN A 307 11.12 -20.52 -12.78
CA ASN A 307 11.47 -20.57 -11.35
C ASN A 307 10.55 -19.76 -10.46
N ILE A 308 9.27 -19.56 -10.82
CA ILE A 308 8.38 -18.67 -10.04
C ILE A 308 7.93 -19.29 -8.71
N HIS A 309 7.82 -20.62 -8.62
CA HIS A 309 7.22 -21.32 -7.47
C HIS A 309 8.02 -21.23 -6.17
N GLY A 310 9.34 -21.00 -6.23
CA GLY A 310 10.19 -20.85 -5.05
C GLY A 310 10.18 -19.46 -4.41
N ASN A 311 9.38 -18.51 -4.94
CA ASN A 311 9.45 -17.11 -4.50
C ASN A 311 9.11 -16.93 -3.02
N ILE A 312 8.07 -17.59 -2.50
CA ILE A 312 7.65 -17.48 -1.09
C ILE A 312 8.73 -17.97 -0.13
N SER A 313 9.34 -19.11 -0.41
CA SER A 313 10.41 -19.65 0.46
C SER A 313 11.61 -18.69 0.50
N ALA A 314 12.02 -18.14 -0.64
CA ALA A 314 13.12 -17.18 -0.70
C ALA A 314 12.76 -15.86 -0.02
N GLN A 315 11.53 -15.36 -0.21
CA GLN A 315 11.03 -14.16 0.42
C GLN A 315 11.01 -14.29 1.93
N LEU A 316 10.35 -15.32 2.47
CA LEU A 316 10.25 -15.56 3.91
C LEU A 316 11.63 -15.73 4.56
N THR A 317 12.59 -16.36 3.86
CA THR A 317 13.97 -16.45 4.35
C THR A 317 14.61 -15.07 4.54
N ILE A 318 14.41 -14.16 3.59
CA ILE A 318 14.95 -12.78 3.68
C ILE A 318 14.18 -11.98 4.72
N GLU A 319 12.85 -12.05 4.70
CA GLU A 319 11.95 -11.34 5.63
C GLU A 319 12.04 -11.86 7.07
N SER A 320 12.64 -13.02 7.32
CA SER A 320 12.95 -13.48 8.67
C SER A 320 14.36 -13.06 9.12
N ALA A 321 15.36 -13.19 8.25
CA ALA A 321 16.76 -12.93 8.63
C ALA A 321 17.05 -11.42 8.86
N GLU A 322 16.56 -10.54 7.99
CA GLU A 322 16.83 -9.10 8.09
C GLU A 322 16.17 -8.46 9.31
N PRO A 323 14.87 -8.66 9.60
CA PRO A 323 14.27 -8.09 10.81
C PRO A 323 14.87 -8.66 12.09
N SER A 324 15.21 -9.94 12.16
CA SER A 324 15.87 -10.51 13.35
C SER A 324 17.22 -9.84 13.62
N THR A 325 17.97 -9.48 12.57
CA THR A 325 19.20 -8.69 12.70
C THR A 325 18.92 -7.29 13.26
N TYR A 326 17.87 -6.60 12.75
CA TYR A 326 17.51 -5.26 13.21
C TYR A 326 17.02 -5.26 14.67
N HIS A 327 16.22 -6.26 15.05
CA HIS A 327 15.58 -6.38 16.35
C HIS A 327 16.44 -7.10 17.41
N GLN A 328 17.63 -7.61 17.07
CA GLN A 328 18.44 -8.50 17.92
C GLN A 328 18.62 -8.00 19.35
N ARG A 329 18.86 -6.68 19.53
CA ARG A 329 19.03 -6.10 20.85
C ARG A 329 17.74 -6.16 21.67
N TRP A 330 16.62 -5.68 21.12
CA TRP A 330 15.34 -5.64 21.80
C TRP A 330 14.77 -7.04 22.06
N LEU A 331 14.99 -7.97 21.12
CA LEU A 331 14.58 -9.35 21.29
C LEU A 331 15.25 -10.03 22.48
N ARG A 332 16.49 -9.64 22.83
CA ARG A 332 17.20 -10.13 24.01
C ARG A 332 16.84 -9.39 25.31
N GLU A 333 16.64 -8.08 25.23
CA GLU A 333 16.41 -7.23 26.40
C GLU A 333 14.92 -7.18 26.82
N ARG A 334 13.99 -7.26 25.86
CA ARG A 334 12.56 -7.00 26.05
C ARG A 334 11.67 -7.93 25.20
N PRO A 335 11.89 -9.26 25.16
CA PRO A 335 11.13 -10.16 24.28
C PRO A 335 9.63 -10.18 24.57
N GLU A 336 9.21 -9.91 25.82
CA GLU A 336 7.81 -9.88 26.25
C GLU A 336 7.03 -8.64 25.79
N ASP A 337 7.72 -7.61 25.28
CA ASP A 337 7.08 -6.41 24.75
C ASP A 337 6.67 -6.55 23.26
N TYR A 338 7.03 -7.66 22.62
CA TYR A 338 6.55 -8.03 21.29
C TYR A 338 5.23 -8.80 21.34
N GLY A 339 4.41 -8.67 20.33
CA GLY A 339 3.32 -9.62 20.04
C GLY A 339 3.88 -11.04 19.80
N ALA A 340 3.14 -12.05 20.24
CA ALA A 340 3.61 -13.43 20.21
C ALA A 340 3.94 -13.93 18.79
N ASP A 341 3.18 -13.50 17.79
CA ASP A 341 3.38 -13.82 16.38
C ASP A 341 4.67 -13.21 15.83
N VAL A 342 4.87 -11.89 16.02
CA VAL A 342 6.08 -11.18 15.58
C VAL A 342 7.32 -11.69 16.30
N ARG A 343 7.21 -11.91 17.61
CA ARG A 343 8.31 -12.50 18.39
C ARG A 343 8.74 -13.85 17.83
N THR A 344 7.78 -14.75 17.56
CA THR A 344 8.06 -16.07 17.00
C THR A 344 8.80 -15.98 15.65
N LEU A 345 8.36 -15.08 14.76
CA LEU A 345 9.00 -14.88 13.47
C LEU A 345 10.43 -14.32 13.59
N LEU A 346 10.67 -13.42 14.54
CA LEU A 346 12.00 -12.90 14.85
C LEU A 346 12.91 -13.99 15.43
N GLU A 347 12.42 -14.81 16.36
CA GLU A 347 13.16 -15.95 16.94
C GLU A 347 13.52 -16.99 15.86
N VAL A 348 12.62 -17.28 14.91
CA VAL A 348 12.89 -18.15 13.74
C VAL A 348 14.00 -17.57 12.87
N GLY A 349 14.00 -16.27 12.65
CA GLY A 349 15.04 -15.59 11.86
C GLY A 349 16.45 -15.69 12.45
N GLU A 350 16.59 -15.73 13.80
CA GLU A 350 17.89 -15.95 14.45
C GLU A 350 18.44 -17.37 14.23
N MET A 351 17.60 -18.35 13.87
CA MET A 351 18.01 -19.73 13.59
C MET A 351 18.42 -19.98 12.11
N LEU A 352 18.21 -19.00 11.24
CA LEU A 352 18.57 -19.12 9.83
C LEU A 352 20.08 -19.07 9.64
N LEU A 353 20.61 -20.04 8.88
CA LEU A 353 22.03 -20.03 8.51
C LEU A 353 22.31 -18.99 7.44
N ALA A 354 23.49 -18.38 7.46
CA ALA A 354 23.95 -17.46 6.42
C ALA A 354 23.85 -18.10 5.00
N THR A 355 24.04 -19.41 4.88
CA THR A 355 23.90 -20.14 3.62
C THR A 355 22.46 -20.12 3.10
N HIS A 356 21.44 -20.20 3.95
CA HIS A 356 20.03 -20.08 3.55
C HIS A 356 19.73 -18.68 2.99
N TYR A 357 20.18 -17.64 3.69
CA TYR A 357 20.02 -16.27 3.23
C TYR A 357 20.71 -16.02 1.88
N LEU A 358 21.94 -16.50 1.73
CA LEU A 358 22.69 -16.38 0.46
C LEU A 358 22.01 -17.15 -0.68
N GLN A 359 21.43 -18.32 -0.42
CA GLN A 359 20.65 -19.06 -1.42
C GLN A 359 19.40 -18.29 -1.83
N ALA A 360 18.67 -17.69 -0.89
CA ALA A 360 17.51 -16.85 -1.16
C ALA A 360 17.88 -15.63 -2.03
N GLN A 361 19.00 -14.96 -1.74
CA GLN A 361 19.49 -13.83 -2.55
C GLN A 361 19.90 -14.23 -3.97
N ARG A 362 20.49 -15.42 -4.13
CA ARG A 362 20.80 -15.98 -5.47
C ARG A 362 19.53 -16.32 -6.25
N TYR A 363 18.55 -16.92 -5.59
CA TYR A 363 17.25 -17.21 -6.20
C TYR A 363 16.53 -15.90 -6.61
N ARG A 364 16.55 -14.88 -5.76
CA ARG A 364 16.04 -13.52 -6.08
C ARG A 364 16.61 -13.00 -7.40
N SER A 365 17.93 -13.13 -7.56
CA SER A 365 18.62 -12.69 -8.78
C SER A 365 18.21 -13.50 -10.01
N LEU A 366 18.06 -14.83 -9.86
CA LEU A 366 17.60 -15.72 -10.91
C LEU A 366 16.18 -15.35 -11.37
N LEU A 367 15.23 -15.27 -10.44
CA LEU A 367 13.83 -14.93 -10.75
C LEU A 367 13.71 -13.53 -11.38
N ARG A 368 14.47 -12.54 -10.86
CA ARG A 368 14.51 -11.21 -11.46
C ARG A 368 14.97 -11.26 -12.92
N ASN A 369 16.03 -12.00 -13.24
CA ASN A 369 16.52 -12.13 -14.59
C ASN A 369 15.49 -12.79 -15.52
N GLU A 370 14.77 -13.80 -15.08
CA GLU A 370 13.69 -14.42 -15.86
C GLU A 370 12.56 -13.43 -16.16
N LEU A 371 12.12 -12.67 -15.17
CA LEU A 371 11.12 -11.63 -15.36
C LEU A 371 11.60 -10.54 -16.33
N MET A 372 12.87 -10.13 -16.24
CA MET A 372 13.43 -9.16 -17.19
C MET A 372 13.49 -9.69 -18.64
N GLN A 373 13.71 -11.03 -18.84
CA GLN A 373 13.57 -11.65 -20.16
C GLN A 373 12.11 -11.67 -20.62
N ALA A 374 11.16 -11.99 -19.71
CA ALA A 374 9.74 -11.99 -19.99
C ALA A 374 9.23 -10.61 -20.41
N PHE A 375 9.72 -9.53 -19.81
CA PHE A 375 9.39 -8.15 -20.19
C PHE A 375 9.86 -7.72 -21.60
N ARG A 376 10.64 -8.54 -22.28
CA ARG A 376 10.90 -8.31 -23.73
C ARG A 376 9.68 -8.65 -24.59
N LYS A 377 8.78 -9.52 -24.08
CA LYS A 377 7.58 -9.99 -24.79
C LYS A 377 6.33 -9.21 -24.39
N VAL A 378 6.29 -8.66 -23.18
CA VAL A 378 5.13 -7.98 -22.60
C VAL A 378 5.52 -6.63 -22.00
N ASP A 379 4.55 -5.76 -21.81
CA ASP A 379 4.78 -4.43 -21.27
C ASP A 379 4.53 -4.39 -19.74
N LEU A 380 3.63 -5.24 -19.26
CA LEU A 380 3.33 -5.47 -17.84
C LEU A 380 2.75 -6.88 -17.67
N PHE A 381 2.67 -7.36 -16.41
CA PHE A 381 1.89 -8.54 -16.05
C PHE A 381 0.62 -8.13 -15.30
N LEU A 382 -0.44 -8.92 -15.44
CA LEU A 382 -1.66 -8.82 -14.65
C LEU A 382 -1.92 -10.15 -13.95
N CYS A 383 -2.26 -10.07 -12.66
CA CYS A 383 -2.64 -11.23 -11.85
C CYS A 383 -3.53 -10.82 -10.68
N PRO A 384 -4.16 -11.76 -9.96
CA PRO A 384 -4.81 -11.47 -8.69
C PRO A 384 -3.80 -10.88 -7.69
N THR A 385 -4.27 -9.98 -6.80
CA THR A 385 -3.44 -9.51 -5.69
C THR A 385 -3.35 -10.58 -4.59
N LEU A 386 -4.49 -11.18 -4.24
CA LEU A 386 -4.61 -12.29 -3.30
C LEU A 386 -5.40 -13.44 -3.93
N PRO A 387 -5.22 -14.68 -3.47
CA PRO A 387 -6.02 -15.81 -3.95
C PRO A 387 -7.40 -15.92 -3.29
N PHE A 388 -7.74 -15.10 -2.30
CA PHE A 388 -8.97 -15.15 -1.50
C PHE A 388 -9.47 -13.75 -1.14
N THR A 389 -10.73 -13.65 -0.70
CA THR A 389 -11.34 -12.43 -0.17
C THR A 389 -11.15 -12.31 1.35
N ALA A 390 -11.59 -11.19 1.97
CA ALA A 390 -11.32 -10.91 3.38
C ALA A 390 -11.80 -12.02 4.32
N THR A 391 -10.88 -12.59 5.11
CA THR A 391 -11.16 -13.61 6.13
C THR A 391 -11.61 -12.98 7.44
N PRO A 392 -12.19 -13.76 8.38
CA PRO A 392 -12.45 -13.28 9.74
C PRO A 392 -11.21 -12.75 10.43
N VAL A 393 -11.37 -11.73 11.29
CA VAL A 393 -10.26 -11.23 12.13
C VAL A 393 -9.76 -12.34 13.04
N GLY A 394 -8.44 -12.43 13.23
CA GLY A 394 -7.79 -13.47 14.04
C GLY A 394 -7.64 -14.82 13.34
N ALA A 395 -8.08 -14.96 12.08
CA ALA A 395 -7.87 -16.20 11.33
C ALA A 395 -6.37 -16.41 11.04
N THR A 396 -5.83 -17.57 11.43
CA THR A 396 -4.44 -17.97 11.15
C THR A 396 -4.34 -18.90 9.95
N LYS A 397 -5.48 -19.34 9.42
CA LYS A 397 -5.59 -20.22 8.25
C LYS A 397 -6.66 -19.72 7.30
N VAL A 398 -6.57 -20.12 6.05
CA VAL A 398 -7.54 -19.81 4.99
C VAL A 398 -7.80 -21.03 4.12
N VAL A 399 -9.03 -21.17 3.62
CA VAL A 399 -9.39 -22.15 2.60
C VAL A 399 -9.47 -21.45 1.26
N ILE A 400 -8.66 -21.88 0.28
CA ILE A 400 -8.64 -21.32 -1.07
C ILE A 400 -9.41 -22.22 -2.02
N VAL A 401 -9.00 -23.48 -2.18
CA VAL A 401 -9.67 -24.49 -3.02
C VAL A 401 -9.73 -25.84 -2.31
N ASP A 402 -10.67 -26.69 -2.74
CA ASP A 402 -10.81 -28.10 -2.33
C ASP A 402 -10.98 -28.35 -0.83
N GLY A 403 -11.37 -27.33 -0.05
CA GLY A 403 -11.57 -27.43 1.39
C GLY A 403 -10.26 -27.59 2.20
N ILE A 404 -9.10 -27.41 1.59
CA ILE A 404 -7.80 -27.52 2.25
C ILE A 404 -7.48 -26.21 2.98
N GLU A 405 -7.19 -26.33 4.28
CA GLU A 405 -6.69 -25.20 5.08
C GLU A 405 -5.20 -24.95 4.82
N GLU A 406 -4.86 -23.71 4.54
CA GLU A 406 -3.50 -23.24 4.32
C GLU A 406 -3.09 -22.21 5.38
N ASP A 407 -1.79 -22.14 5.65
CA ASP A 407 -1.23 -21.12 6.53
C ASP A 407 -1.47 -19.72 5.95
N MET A 408 -2.01 -18.81 6.76
CA MET A 408 -2.37 -17.44 6.36
C MET A 408 -1.17 -16.66 5.84
N LEU A 409 -0.01 -16.73 6.50
CA LEU A 409 1.14 -15.91 6.15
C LEU A 409 1.69 -16.29 4.77
N SER A 410 1.76 -17.58 4.47
CA SER A 410 2.22 -18.07 3.16
C SER A 410 1.20 -17.78 2.06
N ALA A 411 -0.08 -18.03 2.32
CA ALA A 411 -1.16 -17.86 1.35
C ALA A 411 -1.37 -16.39 0.96
N ILE A 412 -1.32 -15.46 1.92
CA ILE A 412 -1.60 -14.04 1.68
C ILE A 412 -0.55 -13.39 0.78
N MET A 413 0.73 -13.80 0.87
CA MET A 413 1.83 -13.22 0.11
C MET A 413 2.14 -13.97 -1.20
N GLN A 414 1.41 -15.02 -1.54
CA GLN A 414 1.73 -15.92 -2.65
C GLN A 414 1.98 -15.16 -3.97
N TYR A 415 1.14 -14.22 -4.31
CA TYR A 415 1.22 -13.48 -5.59
C TYR A 415 1.94 -12.14 -5.46
N THR A 416 1.80 -11.46 -4.33
CA THR A 416 2.50 -10.22 -4.07
C THR A 416 4.00 -10.41 -3.83
N GLY A 417 4.41 -11.61 -3.46
CA GLY A 417 5.81 -11.99 -3.25
C GLY A 417 6.72 -11.82 -4.46
N VAL A 418 6.20 -12.10 -5.65
CA VAL A 418 7.01 -12.04 -6.88
C VAL A 418 7.60 -10.64 -7.13
N PRO A 419 6.80 -9.54 -7.24
CA PRO A 419 7.37 -8.21 -7.38
C PRO A 419 8.11 -7.72 -6.13
N SER A 420 7.71 -8.16 -4.93
CA SER A 420 8.40 -7.83 -3.67
C SER A 420 9.84 -8.34 -3.68
N LEU A 421 10.01 -9.63 -3.88
CA LEU A 421 11.33 -10.29 -3.90
C LEU A 421 12.22 -9.72 -5.00
N THR A 422 11.66 -9.41 -6.17
CA THR A 422 12.44 -8.97 -7.34
C THR A 422 12.61 -7.45 -7.43
N GLY A 423 12.00 -6.69 -6.51
CA GLY A 423 12.09 -5.22 -6.47
C GLY A 423 11.35 -4.51 -7.60
N LEU A 424 10.37 -5.18 -8.22
CA LEU A 424 9.55 -4.63 -9.31
C LEU A 424 8.42 -3.75 -8.76
N PRO A 425 7.96 -2.75 -9.52
CA PRO A 425 6.79 -1.97 -9.16
C PRO A 425 5.52 -2.79 -9.39
N ALA A 426 4.52 -2.61 -8.52
CA ALA A 426 3.22 -3.25 -8.70
C ALA A 426 2.09 -2.38 -8.14
N LEU A 427 1.00 -2.26 -8.92
CA LEU A 427 -0.18 -1.47 -8.62
C LEU A 427 -1.36 -2.41 -8.35
N ALA A 428 -1.93 -2.35 -7.15
CA ALA A 428 -3.22 -3.01 -6.85
C ALA A 428 -4.37 -2.10 -7.25
N VAL A 429 -5.38 -2.67 -7.92
CA VAL A 429 -6.57 -1.95 -8.39
C VAL A 429 -7.81 -2.81 -8.10
N PRO A 430 -8.90 -2.25 -7.54
CA PRO A 430 -10.15 -2.97 -7.34
C PRO A 430 -10.72 -3.48 -8.67
N CYS A 431 -11.13 -4.76 -8.72
CA CYS A 431 -11.65 -5.36 -9.95
C CYS A 431 -12.96 -6.14 -9.78
N GLY A 432 -13.55 -6.17 -8.58
CA GLY A 432 -14.80 -6.85 -8.32
C GLY A 432 -15.16 -6.89 -6.86
N PHE A 433 -16.26 -7.58 -6.59
CA PHE A 433 -16.74 -7.92 -5.25
C PHE A 433 -17.16 -9.39 -5.23
N ASP A 434 -17.03 -10.04 -4.08
CA ASP A 434 -17.58 -11.38 -3.88
C ASP A 434 -19.08 -11.36 -3.56
N GLY A 435 -19.65 -12.54 -3.29
CA GLY A 435 -21.09 -12.68 -2.96
C GLY A 435 -21.51 -12.01 -1.64
N ASP A 436 -20.55 -11.73 -0.75
CA ASP A 436 -20.76 -11.03 0.53
C ASP A 436 -20.52 -9.51 0.41
N GLY A 437 -20.21 -9.01 -0.79
CA GLY A 437 -19.89 -7.61 -1.06
C GLY A 437 -18.49 -7.19 -0.61
N LEU A 438 -17.57 -8.13 -0.43
CA LEU A 438 -16.18 -7.87 -0.06
C LEU A 438 -15.34 -7.59 -1.32
N PRO A 439 -14.47 -6.58 -1.31
CA PRO A 439 -13.68 -6.20 -2.48
C PRO A 439 -12.69 -7.28 -2.94
N ILE A 440 -12.48 -7.32 -4.24
CA ILE A 440 -11.45 -8.12 -4.92
C ILE A 440 -10.53 -7.19 -5.69
N GLY A 441 -9.21 -7.39 -5.57
CA GLY A 441 -8.21 -6.60 -6.27
C GLY A 441 -7.34 -7.45 -7.21
N MET A 442 -7.08 -6.92 -8.40
CA MET A 442 -5.98 -7.37 -9.27
C MET A 442 -4.72 -6.56 -8.99
N GLN A 443 -3.55 -7.08 -9.37
CA GLN A 443 -2.32 -6.32 -9.42
C GLN A 443 -1.72 -6.29 -10.83
N LEU A 444 -1.17 -5.13 -11.18
CA LEU A 444 -0.40 -4.88 -12.39
C LEU A 444 1.07 -4.81 -12.00
N ILE A 445 1.94 -5.68 -12.57
CA ILE A 445 3.37 -5.71 -12.26
C ILE A 445 4.13 -5.14 -13.45
N GLY A 446 4.96 -4.12 -13.22
CA GLY A 446 5.67 -3.36 -14.26
C GLY A 446 7.16 -3.62 -14.35
N ARG A 447 7.76 -3.04 -15.39
CA ARG A 447 9.21 -2.95 -15.50
C ARG A 447 9.80 -2.05 -14.41
N PRO A 448 11.06 -2.24 -14.00
CA PRO A 448 11.69 -1.33 -13.06
C PRO A 448 11.60 0.12 -13.52
N PHE A 449 11.17 0.99 -12.63
CA PHE A 449 11.02 2.43 -12.82
C PHE A 449 10.00 2.87 -13.89
N ASP A 450 9.09 1.97 -14.29
CA ASP A 450 7.99 2.26 -15.24
C ASP A 450 6.62 2.26 -14.55
N GLU A 451 6.52 2.92 -13.41
CA GLU A 451 5.28 3.13 -12.69
C GLU A 451 4.23 3.86 -13.55
N ALA A 452 4.68 4.69 -14.50
CA ALA A 452 3.81 5.42 -15.42
C ALA A 452 2.95 4.50 -16.30
N THR A 453 3.49 3.37 -16.76
CA THR A 453 2.72 2.36 -17.52
C THR A 453 1.67 1.70 -16.62
N LEU A 454 1.98 1.41 -15.36
CA LEU A 454 1.01 0.85 -14.41
C LEU A 454 -0.14 1.81 -14.15
N PHE A 455 0.16 3.10 -13.93
CA PHE A 455 -0.87 4.12 -13.75
C PHE A 455 -1.72 4.30 -15.02
N ARG A 456 -1.11 4.30 -16.20
CA ARG A 456 -1.83 4.36 -17.47
C ARG A 456 -2.86 3.24 -17.60
N VAL A 457 -2.47 1.99 -17.35
CA VAL A 457 -3.37 0.82 -17.46
C VAL A 457 -4.43 0.85 -16.35
N GLY A 458 -4.03 1.15 -15.12
CA GLY A 458 -4.97 1.26 -14.00
C GLY A 458 -6.01 2.36 -14.21
N ALA A 459 -5.61 3.54 -14.71
CA ALA A 459 -6.54 4.65 -15.02
C ALA A 459 -7.50 4.28 -16.15
N ALA A 460 -7.01 3.65 -17.22
CA ALA A 460 -7.85 3.17 -18.29
C ALA A 460 -8.89 2.14 -17.79
N TYR A 461 -8.48 1.22 -16.90
CA TYR A 461 -9.39 0.26 -16.30
C TYR A 461 -10.45 0.95 -15.41
N GLN A 462 -10.06 1.92 -14.58
CA GLN A 462 -11.01 2.70 -13.77
C GLN A 462 -11.99 3.50 -14.60
N ALA A 463 -11.59 4.02 -15.76
CA ALA A 463 -12.48 4.71 -16.70
C ALA A 463 -13.52 3.78 -17.37
N LEU A 464 -13.21 2.49 -17.46
CA LEU A 464 -14.10 1.45 -18.05
C LEU A 464 -15.00 0.79 -17.01
N THR A 465 -14.71 0.97 -15.71
CA THR A 465 -15.42 0.30 -14.62
C THR A 465 -15.77 1.28 -13.49
N GLY A 466 -16.58 0.83 -12.52
CA GLY A 466 -17.01 1.68 -11.40
C GLY A 466 -16.59 1.15 -10.01
N PHE A 467 -15.72 0.14 -9.94
CA PHE A 467 -15.42 -0.51 -8.65
C PHE A 467 -14.80 0.46 -7.62
N HIS A 468 -13.94 1.37 -8.06
CA HIS A 468 -13.27 2.37 -7.21
C HIS A 468 -14.20 3.48 -6.67
N THR A 469 -15.41 3.61 -7.21
CA THR A 469 -16.40 4.60 -6.76
C THR A 469 -17.28 4.08 -5.62
N GLN A 470 -17.28 2.76 -5.43
CA GLN A 470 -18.03 2.12 -4.35
C GLN A 470 -17.47 2.49 -2.98
N ALA A 471 -18.33 2.54 -1.97
CA ALA A 471 -17.97 2.86 -0.60
C ALA A 471 -18.61 1.91 0.39
N PRO A 472 -17.92 1.59 1.49
CA PRO A 472 -18.51 0.83 2.58
C PRO A 472 -19.62 1.62 3.28
N ALA A 473 -20.68 0.94 3.70
CA ALA A 473 -21.76 1.52 4.49
C ALA A 473 -21.37 1.58 5.98
N LEU A 474 -20.69 2.65 6.42
CA LEU A 474 -20.20 2.87 7.79
C LEU A 474 -20.83 4.12 8.42
#